data_6adc463cfa0cb3046a40b7cb9065cf81
#
_entry.id   6adc463cfa0cb3046a40b7cb9065cf81
#
_cell.length_a   1.000
_cell.length_b   1.000
_cell.length_c   1.000
_cell.angle_alpha   90.00
_cell.angle_beta   90.00
_cell.angle_gamma   90.00
#
_symmetry.space_group_name_H-M   'P 1'
#
loop_
_entity.id
_entity.type
_entity.pdbx_description
1 polymer ?
#
loop_
_entity_poly.entity_id
_entity_poly.type
_entity_poly.pdbx_seq_one_letter_code
_entity_poly.pdbx_strand_id
1 'polypeptide(L)'
;MFTLGMATYDDFEGLFFSVQSARMFHPEITEIIILDNNPTSIHGKFNKDLTHWQSPGVKLRHIEYTEKKSTSNRSKIFDFATNEHVIIADSHVLFFPNSIKALKDFYLNDHKPYDFVQGPMMYDDLKSYATHLDPIWRSNFYGVWATKESKDKYFEIPSMGLGVFSCKKSEWLGFNDLFKGFGGEEGYIHEKYRKKGGRCLCLNEFKWMHRFNRPNGVPFPNILEDRCFNYFIARFELEQDYSDVAKHFSEGNLNKKIVQAVFNDAYKAFYKKDPDKLIFTAEELN
;
A
#
# COMPACT_ATOMS: atom_id res chain seq x y z
N MET A 1 13.90 -13.00 11.04
CA MET A 1 13.24 -13.74 9.97
C MET A 1 12.02 -12.96 9.52
N PHE A 2 11.80 -12.88 8.20
CA PHE A 2 10.71 -12.10 7.61
C PHE A 2 9.82 -12.98 6.73
N THR A 3 8.53 -12.64 6.72
CA THR A 3 7.61 -12.98 5.63
C THR A 3 7.59 -11.82 4.65
N LEU A 4 7.88 -12.08 3.38
CA LEU A 4 7.62 -11.16 2.27
C LEU A 4 6.26 -11.51 1.66
N GLY A 5 5.31 -10.59 1.69
CA GLY A 5 4.00 -10.74 1.09
C GLY A 5 3.83 -9.85 -0.12
N MET A 6 3.32 -10.40 -1.21
CA MET A 6 3.05 -9.68 -2.45
C MET A 6 1.63 -9.99 -2.93
N ALA A 7 0.79 -8.95 -3.06
CA ALA A 7 -0.48 -9.06 -3.76
C ALA A 7 -0.23 -8.84 -5.25
N THR A 8 -0.78 -9.71 -6.09
CA THR A 8 -0.60 -9.64 -7.54
C THR A 8 -1.91 -9.72 -8.29
N TYR A 9 -1.97 -9.03 -9.42
CA TYR A 9 -3.07 -9.08 -10.39
C TYR A 9 -2.47 -9.00 -11.79
N ASP A 10 -2.43 -10.11 -12.51
CA ASP A 10 -1.91 -10.21 -13.89
C ASP A 10 -0.50 -9.61 -14.10
N ASP A 11 0.43 -9.89 -13.20
CA ASP A 11 1.81 -9.40 -13.26
C ASP A 11 2.83 -10.51 -12.96
N PHE A 12 2.86 -11.55 -13.80
CA PHE A 12 3.78 -12.67 -13.61
C PHE A 12 5.25 -12.25 -13.73
N GLU A 13 5.61 -11.45 -14.74
CA GLU A 13 7.00 -11.06 -14.98
C GLU A 13 7.57 -10.25 -13.81
N GLY A 14 6.81 -9.30 -13.29
CA GLY A 14 7.20 -8.55 -12.11
C GLY A 14 7.38 -9.46 -10.91
N LEU A 15 6.37 -10.30 -10.65
CA LEU A 15 6.38 -11.24 -9.54
C LEU A 15 7.57 -12.21 -9.62
N PHE A 16 7.84 -12.76 -10.81
CA PHE A 16 8.97 -13.67 -11.04
C PHE A 16 10.29 -13.03 -10.60
N PHE A 17 10.62 -11.85 -11.11
CA PHE A 17 11.87 -11.18 -10.77
C PHE A 17 11.93 -10.76 -9.29
N SER A 18 10.83 -10.31 -8.71
CA SER A 18 10.77 -9.95 -7.28
C SER A 18 11.02 -11.17 -6.39
N VAL A 19 10.38 -12.30 -6.69
CA VAL A 19 10.57 -13.57 -5.95
C VAL A 19 12.00 -14.07 -6.08
N GLN A 20 12.55 -14.11 -7.30
CA GLN A 20 13.90 -14.61 -7.50
C GLN A 20 14.95 -13.70 -6.85
N SER A 21 14.81 -12.39 -6.97
CA SER A 21 15.69 -11.42 -6.30
C SER A 21 15.68 -11.61 -4.78
N ALA A 22 14.50 -11.74 -4.18
CA ALA A 22 14.36 -11.97 -2.75
C ALA A 22 15.09 -13.25 -2.31
N ARG A 23 14.89 -14.34 -3.03
CA ARG A 23 15.50 -15.65 -2.73
C ARG A 23 17.02 -15.69 -2.92
N MET A 24 17.53 -14.94 -3.89
CA MET A 24 18.97 -14.93 -4.21
C MET A 24 19.79 -14.04 -3.28
N PHE A 25 19.23 -12.94 -2.84
CA PHE A 25 20.01 -11.86 -2.23
C PHE A 25 19.62 -11.50 -0.79
N HIS A 26 18.48 -12.03 -0.28
CA HIS A 26 17.95 -11.64 1.02
C HIS A 26 17.65 -12.85 1.92
N PRO A 27 18.68 -13.46 2.53
CA PRO A 27 18.53 -14.67 3.35
C PRO A 27 17.71 -14.46 4.64
N GLU A 28 17.42 -13.21 5.01
CA GLU A 28 16.55 -12.86 6.11
C GLU A 28 15.07 -13.19 5.83
N ILE A 29 14.68 -13.28 4.54
CA ILE A 29 13.35 -13.67 4.09
C ILE A 29 13.26 -15.20 4.09
N THR A 30 12.45 -15.75 4.96
CA THR A 30 12.27 -17.20 5.11
C THR A 30 10.91 -17.70 4.65
N GLU A 31 9.99 -16.78 4.39
CA GLU A 31 8.68 -17.08 3.81
C GLU A 31 8.34 -16.01 2.76
N ILE A 32 7.81 -16.47 1.62
CA ILE A 32 7.23 -15.61 0.58
C ILE A 32 5.79 -16.02 0.36
N ILE A 33 4.86 -15.08 0.45
CA ILE A 33 3.43 -15.28 0.21
C ILE A 33 3.04 -14.48 -1.04
N ILE A 34 2.53 -15.17 -2.04
CA ILE A 34 1.91 -14.61 -3.22
C ILE A 34 0.39 -14.66 -3.01
N LEU A 35 -0.24 -13.49 -2.86
CA LEU A 35 -1.68 -13.36 -2.78
C LEU A 35 -2.22 -13.00 -4.17
N ASP A 36 -2.79 -13.96 -4.88
CA ASP A 36 -3.19 -13.79 -6.27
C ASP A 36 -4.68 -13.44 -6.39
N ASN A 37 -4.96 -12.26 -6.91
CA ASN A 37 -6.32 -11.74 -7.08
C ASN A 37 -6.94 -12.10 -8.44
N ASN A 38 -6.19 -12.73 -9.36
CA ASN A 38 -6.70 -13.24 -10.63
C ASN A 38 -6.07 -14.60 -11.01
N PRO A 39 -6.22 -15.64 -10.14
CA PRO A 39 -5.51 -16.91 -10.26
C PRO A 39 -5.91 -17.74 -11.49
N THR A 40 -7.05 -17.44 -12.10
CA THR A 40 -7.56 -18.16 -13.29
C THR A 40 -7.00 -17.59 -14.60
N SER A 41 -6.37 -16.42 -14.57
CA SER A 41 -5.72 -15.82 -15.73
C SER A 41 -4.49 -16.62 -16.17
N ILE A 42 -3.94 -16.29 -17.34
CA ILE A 42 -2.69 -16.90 -17.79
C ILE A 42 -1.53 -16.57 -16.84
N HIS A 43 -1.44 -15.32 -16.36
CA HIS A 43 -0.45 -14.90 -15.38
C HIS A 43 -0.65 -15.63 -14.04
N GLY A 44 -1.89 -15.78 -13.57
CA GLY A 44 -2.21 -16.49 -12.33
C GLY A 44 -1.77 -17.96 -12.35
N LYS A 45 -1.93 -18.63 -13.49
CA LYS A 45 -1.42 -20.01 -13.65
C LYS A 45 0.11 -20.06 -13.53
N PHE A 46 0.84 -19.15 -14.19
CA PHE A 46 2.29 -19.05 -14.02
C PHE A 46 2.72 -18.64 -12.62
N ASN A 47 1.97 -17.77 -11.94
CA ASN A 47 2.22 -17.42 -10.53
C ASN A 47 2.17 -18.65 -9.63
N LYS A 48 1.22 -19.54 -9.86
CA LYS A 48 1.08 -20.81 -9.13
C LYS A 48 2.28 -21.74 -9.39
N ASP A 49 2.75 -21.79 -10.63
CA ASP A 49 3.87 -22.65 -11.01
C ASP A 49 5.19 -22.27 -10.32
N LEU A 50 5.35 -21.00 -9.91
CA LEU A 50 6.52 -20.57 -9.10
C LEU A 50 6.67 -21.39 -7.81
N THR A 51 5.59 -21.89 -7.24
CA THR A 51 5.62 -22.68 -6.00
C THR A 51 6.26 -24.08 -6.19
N HIS A 52 6.35 -24.56 -7.41
CA HIS A 52 7.06 -25.82 -7.72
C HIS A 52 8.57 -25.66 -7.56
N TRP A 53 9.12 -24.45 -7.64
CA TRP A 53 10.54 -24.18 -7.55
C TRP A 53 10.94 -23.74 -6.13
N GLN A 54 10.73 -24.66 -5.17
CA GLN A 54 11.16 -24.43 -3.80
C GLN A 54 12.69 -24.27 -3.74
N SER A 55 13.17 -23.39 -2.85
CA SER A 55 14.59 -23.31 -2.55
C SER A 55 14.84 -23.55 -1.06
N PRO A 56 16.01 -24.11 -0.72
CA PRO A 56 16.36 -24.30 0.68
C PRO A 56 16.25 -22.98 1.47
N GLY A 57 15.62 -23.06 2.64
CA GLY A 57 15.52 -21.91 3.58
C GLY A 57 14.41 -20.90 3.30
N VAL A 58 13.70 -20.98 2.17
CA VAL A 58 12.60 -20.07 1.85
C VAL A 58 11.34 -20.85 1.49
N LYS A 59 10.28 -20.70 2.28
CA LYS A 59 8.97 -21.29 2.02
C LYS A 59 8.19 -20.38 1.07
N LEU A 60 7.90 -20.83 -0.14
CA LEU A 60 7.09 -20.11 -1.11
C LEU A 60 5.65 -20.64 -1.12
N ARG A 61 4.67 -19.74 -0.99
CA ARG A 61 3.24 -20.05 -0.93
C ARG A 61 2.47 -19.19 -1.91
N HIS A 62 1.58 -19.81 -2.69
CA HIS A 62 0.59 -19.15 -3.53
C HIS A 62 -0.80 -19.30 -2.90
N ILE A 63 -1.51 -18.19 -2.74
CA ILE A 63 -2.82 -18.12 -2.13
C ILE A 63 -3.76 -17.44 -3.11
N GLU A 64 -4.78 -18.16 -3.56
CA GLU A 64 -5.83 -17.62 -4.42
C GLU A 64 -6.81 -16.81 -3.55
N TYR A 65 -7.01 -15.53 -3.89
CA TYR A 65 -7.90 -14.64 -3.16
C TYR A 65 -8.69 -13.76 -4.12
N THR A 66 -9.95 -14.13 -4.38
CA THR A 66 -10.83 -13.51 -5.38
C THR A 66 -12.00 -12.75 -4.77
N GLU A 67 -12.15 -12.76 -3.44
CA GLU A 67 -13.29 -12.19 -2.74
C GLU A 67 -13.44 -10.67 -2.93
N LYS A 68 -12.32 -9.96 -3.01
CA LYS A 68 -12.26 -8.51 -3.23
C LYS A 68 -11.27 -8.17 -4.35
N LYS A 69 -11.60 -7.17 -5.15
CA LYS A 69 -10.69 -6.54 -6.12
C LYS A 69 -10.29 -5.16 -5.61
N SER A 70 -9.34 -5.11 -4.69
CA SER A 70 -8.88 -3.87 -4.06
C SER A 70 -7.43 -4.00 -3.61
N THR A 71 -6.69 -2.91 -3.59
CA THR A 71 -5.34 -2.86 -3.02
C THR A 71 -5.31 -3.15 -1.52
N SER A 72 -6.43 -2.98 -0.82
CA SER A 72 -6.58 -3.36 0.60
C SER A 72 -6.42 -4.86 0.86
N ASN A 73 -6.50 -5.72 -0.18
CA ASN A 73 -6.29 -7.17 -0.07
C ASN A 73 -4.92 -7.52 0.53
N ARG A 74 -3.93 -6.64 0.43
CA ARG A 74 -2.63 -6.78 1.12
C ARG A 74 -2.76 -7.07 2.62
N SER A 75 -3.82 -6.60 3.27
CA SER A 75 -4.13 -6.93 4.67
C SER A 75 -4.21 -8.42 4.92
N LYS A 76 -4.73 -9.20 3.96
CA LYS A 76 -4.91 -10.64 4.12
C LYS A 76 -3.58 -11.41 4.21
N ILE A 77 -2.49 -10.84 3.72
CA ILE A 77 -1.17 -11.44 3.84
C ILE A 77 -0.79 -11.63 5.31
N PHE A 78 -1.17 -10.69 6.18
CA PHE A 78 -0.90 -10.78 7.61
C PHE A 78 -1.60 -11.97 8.28
N ASP A 79 -2.79 -12.35 7.82
CA ASP A 79 -3.51 -13.53 8.33
C ASP A 79 -2.72 -14.82 8.05
N PHE A 80 -2.05 -14.89 6.91
CA PHE A 80 -1.31 -16.07 6.43
C PHE A 80 0.16 -16.10 6.85
N ALA A 81 0.77 -14.94 7.18
CA ALA A 81 2.19 -14.85 7.54
C ALA A 81 2.52 -15.70 8.77
N THR A 82 3.63 -16.43 8.73
CA THR A 82 4.11 -17.25 9.84
C THR A 82 5.16 -16.54 10.68
N ASN A 83 5.87 -15.56 10.13
CA ASN A 83 6.82 -14.74 10.88
C ASN A 83 6.13 -13.53 11.51
N GLU A 84 6.68 -13.06 12.62
CA GLU A 84 6.21 -11.82 13.28
C GLU A 84 6.53 -10.56 12.47
N HIS A 85 7.68 -10.52 11.80
CA HIS A 85 8.06 -9.38 10.96
C HIS A 85 7.60 -9.62 9.53
N VAL A 86 6.75 -8.73 9.04
CA VAL A 86 6.15 -8.83 7.71
C VAL A 86 6.60 -7.65 6.85
N ILE A 87 7.04 -7.95 5.65
CA ILE A 87 7.27 -6.98 4.58
C ILE A 87 6.16 -7.18 3.56
N ILE A 88 5.44 -6.13 3.25
CA ILE A 88 4.53 -6.10 2.10
C ILE A 88 5.23 -5.38 0.96
N ALA A 89 5.17 -5.95 -0.23
CA ALA A 89 5.70 -5.34 -1.44
C ALA A 89 4.72 -5.52 -2.60
N ASP A 90 4.76 -4.58 -3.54
CA ASP A 90 4.13 -4.78 -4.85
C ASP A 90 4.86 -5.89 -5.60
N SER A 91 4.18 -6.57 -6.52
CA SER A 91 4.72 -7.73 -7.24
C SER A 91 5.87 -7.42 -8.21
N HIS A 92 6.29 -6.18 -8.34
CA HIS A 92 7.31 -5.70 -9.28
C HIS A 92 8.34 -4.77 -8.60
N VAL A 93 8.75 -5.18 -7.40
CA VAL A 93 9.73 -4.47 -6.56
C VAL A 93 11.02 -5.26 -6.46
N LEU A 94 12.15 -4.58 -6.53
CA LEU A 94 13.47 -5.13 -6.23
C LEU A 94 14.07 -4.42 -5.02
N PHE A 95 14.60 -5.20 -4.08
CA PHE A 95 15.33 -4.68 -2.93
C PHE A 95 16.80 -4.50 -3.24
N PHE A 96 17.40 -3.42 -2.76
CA PHE A 96 18.84 -3.21 -2.89
C PHE A 96 19.63 -4.14 -1.96
N PRO A 97 20.91 -4.40 -2.26
CA PRO A 97 21.76 -5.19 -1.37
C PRO A 97 21.73 -4.67 0.07
N ASN A 98 21.66 -5.58 1.03
CA ASN A 98 21.57 -5.29 2.47
C ASN A 98 20.31 -4.55 2.97
N SER A 99 19.34 -4.23 2.12
CA SER A 99 18.10 -3.55 2.54
C SER A 99 17.36 -4.32 3.63
N ILE A 100 17.16 -5.62 3.44
CA ILE A 100 16.44 -6.44 4.43
C ILE A 100 17.28 -6.67 5.69
N LYS A 101 18.61 -6.73 5.54
CA LYS A 101 19.51 -6.75 6.70
C LYS A 101 19.38 -5.47 7.54
N ALA A 102 19.35 -4.31 6.92
CA ALA A 102 19.16 -3.04 7.61
C ALA A 102 17.80 -2.99 8.35
N LEU A 103 16.74 -3.50 7.71
CA LEU A 103 15.43 -3.63 8.35
C LEU A 103 15.47 -4.58 9.56
N LYS A 104 16.18 -5.70 9.45
CA LYS A 104 16.39 -6.63 10.57
C LYS A 104 17.12 -5.94 11.72
N ASP A 105 18.19 -5.22 11.43
CA ASP A 105 18.98 -4.50 12.43
C ASP A 105 18.15 -3.40 13.12
N PHE A 106 17.22 -2.76 12.39
CA PHE A 106 16.24 -1.82 12.96
C PHE A 106 15.31 -2.51 13.96
N TYR A 107 14.71 -3.64 13.60
CA TYR A 107 13.80 -4.37 14.50
C TYR A 107 14.49 -4.89 15.76
N LEU A 108 15.77 -5.20 15.69
CA LEU A 108 16.54 -5.69 16.83
C LEU A 108 16.94 -4.57 17.82
N ASN A 109 17.19 -3.35 17.31
CA ASN A 109 17.86 -2.32 18.11
C ASN A 109 17.05 -1.04 18.33
N ASP A 110 16.13 -0.69 17.42
CA ASP A 110 15.52 0.65 17.37
C ASP A 110 13.98 0.65 17.36
N HIS A 111 13.38 -0.51 17.10
CA HIS A 111 11.93 -0.66 16.98
C HIS A 111 11.20 -0.26 18.26
N LYS A 112 10.11 0.50 18.09
CA LYS A 112 9.12 0.81 19.13
C LYS A 112 7.75 0.26 18.72
N PRO A 113 6.83 0.03 19.68
CA PRO A 113 5.48 -0.45 19.37
C PRO A 113 4.78 0.41 18.32
N TYR A 114 4.14 -0.25 17.36
CA TYR A 114 3.42 0.37 16.24
C TYR A 114 4.31 1.20 15.30
N ASP A 115 5.58 0.87 15.14
CA ASP A 115 6.38 1.44 14.06
C ASP A 115 5.92 0.91 12.69
N PHE A 116 5.65 1.82 11.77
CA PHE A 116 5.36 1.54 10.38
C PHE A 116 6.55 1.99 9.54
N VAL A 117 7.28 1.02 8.99
CA VAL A 117 8.60 1.25 8.42
C VAL A 117 8.58 1.13 6.91
N GLN A 118 9.11 2.14 6.25
CA GLN A 118 9.33 2.18 4.81
C GLN A 118 10.79 2.59 4.55
N GLY A 119 11.18 2.67 3.30
CA GLY A 119 12.53 3.09 2.92
C GLY A 119 12.53 3.83 1.59
N PRO A 120 13.66 4.43 1.19
CA PRO A 120 13.76 5.18 -0.06
C PRO A 120 13.37 4.32 -1.26
N MET A 121 12.44 4.82 -2.06
CA MET A 121 12.09 4.29 -3.37
C MET A 121 13.03 4.88 -4.41
N MET A 122 13.87 4.04 -4.99
CA MET A 122 14.79 4.44 -6.05
C MET A 122 14.07 4.42 -7.40
N TYR A 123 14.38 5.41 -8.24
CA TYR A 123 13.91 5.44 -9.63
C TYR A 123 14.79 4.58 -10.56
N ASP A 124 14.37 4.42 -11.80
CA ASP A 124 15.05 3.57 -12.80
C ASP A 124 16.49 4.02 -13.12
N ASP A 125 16.86 5.27 -12.82
CA ASP A 125 18.23 5.78 -12.94
C ASP A 125 19.17 5.31 -11.84
N LEU A 126 18.64 4.63 -10.81
CA LEU A 126 19.35 4.14 -9.62
C LEU A 126 20.10 5.22 -8.82
N LYS A 127 19.77 6.47 -9.02
CA LYS A 127 20.36 7.65 -8.37
C LYS A 127 19.32 8.51 -7.69
N SER A 128 18.29 8.89 -8.44
CA SER A 128 17.16 9.66 -7.91
C SER A 128 16.27 8.78 -7.05
N TYR A 129 15.68 9.35 -6.02
CA TYR A 129 14.82 8.61 -5.10
C TYR A 129 13.77 9.50 -4.46
N ALA A 130 12.73 8.90 -3.92
CA ALA A 130 11.76 9.53 -3.06
C ALA A 130 11.76 8.86 -1.69
N THR A 131 11.57 9.64 -0.63
CA THR A 131 11.55 9.17 0.76
C THR A 131 10.17 9.24 1.39
N HIS A 132 9.26 10.05 0.83
CA HIS A 132 7.94 10.29 1.37
C HIS A 132 7.01 10.93 0.34
N LEU A 133 5.76 11.08 0.74
CA LEU A 133 4.77 11.90 0.06
C LEU A 133 4.47 13.12 0.93
N ASP A 134 4.66 14.32 0.38
CA ASP A 134 4.13 15.54 0.99
C ASP A 134 2.60 15.51 0.98
N PRO A 135 1.92 15.91 2.05
CA PRO A 135 0.46 15.82 2.18
C PRO A 135 -0.26 16.94 1.39
N ILE A 136 -0.11 16.89 0.08
CA ILE A 136 -0.63 17.88 -0.87
C ILE A 136 -1.48 17.16 -1.93
N TRP A 137 -2.65 17.70 -2.22
CA TRP A 137 -3.48 17.22 -3.33
C TRP A 137 -2.81 17.53 -4.69
N ARG A 138 -2.64 16.51 -5.51
CA ARG A 138 -2.16 16.64 -6.89
C ARG A 138 -2.84 15.62 -7.80
N SER A 139 -3.39 16.10 -8.92
CA SER A 139 -4.19 15.26 -9.81
C SER A 139 -5.31 14.58 -9.05
N ASN A 140 -5.33 13.25 -8.96
CA ASN A 140 -6.35 12.49 -8.26
C ASN A 140 -5.85 11.84 -6.96
N PHE A 141 -4.73 12.31 -6.39
CA PHE A 141 -4.08 11.74 -5.22
C PHE A 141 -3.79 12.78 -4.15
N TYR A 142 -3.88 12.33 -2.92
CA TYR A 142 -3.34 13.05 -1.77
C TYR A 142 -1.95 12.55 -1.47
N GLY A 143 -0.96 13.26 -2.00
CA GLY A 143 0.46 12.96 -1.83
C GLY A 143 1.28 13.32 -3.07
N VAL A 144 2.37 14.03 -2.86
CA VAL A 144 3.35 14.38 -3.87
C VAL A 144 4.70 13.81 -3.48
N TRP A 145 5.31 13.03 -4.36
CA TRP A 145 6.64 12.47 -4.11
C TRP A 145 7.65 13.53 -3.78
N ALA A 146 8.33 13.36 -2.67
CA ALA A 146 9.34 14.27 -2.16
C ALA A 146 10.53 13.51 -1.59
N THR A 147 11.66 14.22 -1.48
CA THR A 147 12.92 13.67 -0.99
C THR A 147 13.42 14.49 0.18
N LYS A 148 13.73 13.82 1.28
CA LYS A 148 14.45 14.39 2.41
C LYS A 148 15.79 13.67 2.54
N GLU A 149 16.88 14.42 2.41
CA GLU A 149 18.19 13.91 2.76
C GLU A 149 18.36 13.92 4.28
N SER A 150 18.80 12.82 4.84
CA SER A 150 19.09 12.69 6.26
C SER A 150 20.32 11.82 6.46
N LYS A 151 21.16 12.20 7.42
CA LYS A 151 22.29 11.38 7.89
C LYS A 151 21.88 10.41 8.99
N ASP A 152 20.67 10.55 9.54
CA ASP A 152 20.16 9.66 10.55
C ASP A 152 19.86 8.28 9.94
N LYS A 153 19.94 7.26 10.75
CA LYS A 153 19.61 5.89 10.33
C LYS A 153 18.17 5.79 9.80
N TYR A 154 17.25 6.50 10.44
CA TYR A 154 15.83 6.63 10.06
C TYR A 154 15.29 7.99 10.51
N PHE A 155 14.18 8.41 9.91
CA PHE A 155 13.48 9.64 10.27
C PHE A 155 11.97 9.50 10.04
N GLU A 156 11.18 10.33 10.72
CA GLU A 156 9.74 10.33 10.55
C GLU A 156 9.31 10.99 9.23
N ILE A 157 8.26 10.42 8.61
CA ILE A 157 7.69 10.86 7.35
C ILE A 157 6.17 11.06 7.48
N PRO A 158 5.57 12.00 6.71
CA PRO A 158 4.13 12.20 6.69
C PRO A 158 3.38 10.96 6.17
N SER A 159 3.76 10.50 5.01
CA SER A 159 3.27 9.29 4.36
C SER A 159 4.22 8.85 3.25
N MET A 160 3.97 7.71 2.66
CA MET A 160 4.68 7.22 1.48
C MET A 160 3.78 6.27 0.69
N GLY A 161 4.08 6.07 -0.59
CA GLY A 161 3.44 5.04 -1.40
C GLY A 161 3.62 3.65 -0.79
N LEU A 162 2.59 2.83 -0.82
CA LEU A 162 2.59 1.52 -0.19
C LEU A 162 3.17 0.40 -1.08
N GLY A 163 4.00 0.77 -2.03
CA GLY A 163 4.74 -0.21 -2.85
C GLY A 163 5.67 -1.11 -2.03
N VAL A 164 6.18 -0.61 -0.89
CA VAL A 164 6.88 -1.39 0.14
C VAL A 164 6.60 -0.80 1.51
N PHE A 165 6.28 -1.66 2.47
CA PHE A 165 6.26 -1.31 3.89
C PHE A 165 6.50 -2.55 4.77
N SER A 166 6.87 -2.31 6.01
CA SER A 166 7.05 -3.36 7.02
C SER A 166 6.48 -2.95 8.36
N CYS A 167 5.85 -3.90 9.04
CA CYS A 167 5.46 -3.80 10.43
C CYS A 167 5.43 -5.20 11.07
N LYS A 168 5.29 -5.27 12.39
CA LYS A 168 5.02 -6.54 13.05
C LYS A 168 3.60 -7.01 12.74
N LYS A 169 3.43 -8.33 12.59
CA LYS A 169 2.12 -8.97 12.40
C LYS A 169 1.16 -8.62 13.53
N SER A 170 1.61 -8.71 14.78
CA SER A 170 0.82 -8.39 15.98
C SER A 170 0.44 -6.91 16.09
N GLU A 171 1.13 -6.03 15.36
CA GLU A 171 0.91 -4.58 15.35
C GLU A 171 0.21 -4.07 14.07
N TRP A 172 -0.20 -4.99 13.18
CA TRP A 172 -0.90 -4.60 11.95
C TRP A 172 -2.30 -4.06 12.24
N LEU A 173 -2.55 -2.81 11.88
CA LEU A 173 -3.81 -2.11 12.16
C LEU A 173 -4.91 -2.34 11.11
N GLY A 174 -4.58 -2.95 9.98
CA GLY A 174 -5.53 -3.24 8.91
C GLY A 174 -5.97 -2.02 8.11
N PHE A 175 -6.34 -2.26 6.86
CA PHE A 175 -7.10 -1.29 6.07
C PHE A 175 -8.59 -1.40 6.41
N ASN A 176 -9.36 -0.35 6.10
CA ASN A 176 -10.81 -0.40 6.25
C ASN A 176 -11.43 -1.38 5.23
N ASP A 177 -12.32 -2.25 5.69
CA ASP A 177 -12.96 -3.26 4.83
C ASP A 177 -13.90 -2.68 3.78
N LEU A 178 -14.30 -1.42 3.91
CA LEU A 178 -15.12 -0.73 2.93
C LEU A 178 -14.33 -0.21 1.73
N PHE A 179 -12.99 -0.20 1.77
CA PHE A 179 -12.17 0.30 0.66
C PHE A 179 -12.42 -0.49 -0.63
N LYS A 180 -12.55 0.24 -1.73
CA LYS A 180 -12.81 -0.27 -3.07
C LYS A 180 -11.63 0.03 -4.01
N GLY A 181 -11.45 -0.78 -5.04
CA GLY A 181 -10.51 -0.50 -6.13
C GLY A 181 -9.11 -0.09 -5.65
N PHE A 182 -8.64 1.07 -6.15
CA PHE A 182 -7.27 1.54 -5.96
C PHE A 182 -7.21 3.00 -5.45
N GLY A 183 -6.38 3.23 -4.41
CA GLY A 183 -5.97 4.56 -3.93
C GLY A 183 -6.75 5.03 -2.70
N GLY A 184 -6.14 5.94 -1.96
CA GLY A 184 -6.66 6.51 -0.72
C GLY A 184 -6.17 5.83 0.55
N GLU A 185 -5.45 4.72 0.43
CA GLU A 185 -4.95 3.95 1.58
C GLU A 185 -3.62 4.46 2.15
N GLU A 186 -2.80 5.19 1.39
CA GLU A 186 -1.46 5.61 1.81
C GLU A 186 -1.50 6.56 3.01
N GLY A 187 -2.11 7.72 2.86
CA GLY A 187 -2.25 8.69 3.94
C GLY A 187 -3.05 8.13 5.10
N TYR A 188 -4.11 7.36 4.81
CA TYR A 188 -4.95 6.74 5.81
C TYR A 188 -4.18 5.82 6.77
N ILE A 189 -3.38 4.86 6.25
CA ILE A 189 -2.70 3.91 7.12
C ILE A 189 -1.64 4.61 8.00
N HIS A 190 -0.94 5.59 7.46
CA HIS A 190 0.04 6.35 8.23
C HIS A 190 -0.62 7.12 9.38
N GLU A 191 -1.76 7.78 9.14
CA GLU A 191 -2.52 8.47 10.20
C GLU A 191 -3.08 7.50 11.23
N LYS A 192 -3.52 6.32 10.79
CA LYS A 192 -4.02 5.27 11.70
C LYS A 192 -2.92 4.82 12.67
N TYR A 193 -1.69 4.64 12.20
CA TYR A 193 -0.54 4.32 13.03
C TYR A 193 -0.20 5.48 14.00
N ARG A 194 -0.18 6.74 13.54
CA ARG A 194 0.05 7.91 14.40
C ARG A 194 -1.02 8.05 15.49
N LYS A 195 -2.29 7.88 15.15
CA LYS A 195 -3.38 7.87 16.16
C LYS A 195 -3.19 6.78 17.22
N LYS A 196 -2.56 5.67 16.87
CA LYS A 196 -2.22 4.59 17.81
C LYS A 196 -0.98 4.89 18.67
N GLY A 197 -0.30 6.02 18.42
CA GLY A 197 0.94 6.39 19.10
C GLY A 197 2.20 5.81 18.47
N GLY A 198 2.09 5.22 17.28
CA GLY A 198 3.20 4.69 16.50
C GLY A 198 3.92 5.75 15.67
N ARG A 199 5.09 5.38 15.13
CA ARG A 199 5.89 6.23 14.24
C ARG A 199 5.78 5.72 12.80
N CYS A 200 5.73 6.64 11.84
CA CYS A 200 5.84 6.33 10.41
C CYS A 200 7.24 6.74 9.95
N LEU A 201 8.05 5.77 9.57
CA LEU A 201 9.50 5.95 9.42
C LEU A 201 9.98 5.65 8.00
N CYS A 202 10.92 6.46 7.52
CA CYS A 202 11.79 6.12 6.41
C CYS A 202 13.14 5.64 6.97
N LEU A 203 13.48 4.37 6.75
CA LEU A 203 14.76 3.76 7.11
C LEU A 203 15.71 3.86 5.91
N ASN A 204 16.76 4.68 6.01
CA ASN A 204 17.60 5.08 4.88
C ASN A 204 18.23 3.93 4.08
N GLU A 205 18.59 2.83 4.73
CA GLU A 205 19.20 1.69 4.05
C GLU A 205 18.18 0.61 3.62
N PHE A 206 16.89 0.79 3.91
CA PHE A 206 15.83 -0.08 3.41
C PHE A 206 15.40 0.33 2.00
N LYS A 207 16.35 0.39 1.08
CA LYS A 207 16.17 0.87 -0.30
C LYS A 207 15.50 -0.18 -1.18
N TRP A 208 14.64 0.28 -2.06
CA TRP A 208 13.91 -0.54 -3.01
C TRP A 208 13.65 0.22 -4.31
N MET A 209 13.40 -0.52 -5.39
CA MET A 209 13.06 0.03 -6.71
C MET A 209 11.70 -0.48 -7.14
N HIS A 210 10.91 0.38 -7.77
CA HIS A 210 9.58 0.08 -8.26
C HIS A 210 9.53 0.20 -9.79
N ARG A 211 8.98 -0.80 -10.45
CA ARG A 211 8.71 -0.73 -11.88
C ARG A 211 7.39 -0.01 -12.15
N PHE A 212 7.44 1.26 -12.52
CA PHE A 212 6.25 2.04 -12.89
C PHE A 212 5.76 1.73 -14.30
N ASN A 213 6.68 1.64 -15.25
CA ASN A 213 6.35 1.43 -16.66
C ASN A 213 5.97 -0.03 -16.94
N ARG A 214 4.80 -0.22 -17.52
CA ARG A 214 4.28 -1.52 -17.97
C ARG A 214 3.84 -1.41 -19.41
N PRO A 215 4.23 -2.35 -20.31
CA PRO A 215 3.88 -2.30 -21.73
C PRO A 215 2.38 -2.20 -22.01
N ASN A 216 1.58 -2.89 -21.18
CA ASN A 216 0.13 -2.98 -21.32
C ASN A 216 -0.63 -2.09 -20.32
N GLY A 217 0.06 -1.15 -19.66
CA GLY A 217 -0.54 -0.31 -18.62
C GLY A 217 -0.90 -1.09 -17.34
N VAL A 218 -1.83 -0.51 -16.56
CA VAL A 218 -2.30 -1.11 -15.31
C VAL A 218 -3.37 -2.16 -15.63
N PRO A 219 -3.25 -3.41 -15.18
CA PRO A 219 -4.14 -4.50 -15.56
C PRO A 219 -5.49 -4.52 -14.80
N PHE A 220 -5.71 -3.61 -13.87
CA PHE A 220 -6.92 -3.54 -13.05
C PHE A 220 -7.66 -2.20 -13.25
N PRO A 221 -8.99 -2.16 -13.01
CA PRO A 221 -9.77 -0.93 -13.11
C PRO A 221 -9.29 0.12 -12.11
N ASN A 222 -9.10 1.35 -12.59
CA ASN A 222 -8.71 2.50 -11.78
C ASN A 222 -9.85 3.53 -11.81
N ILE A 223 -10.87 3.28 -10.97
CA ILE A 223 -12.12 4.04 -10.93
C ILE A 223 -11.96 5.20 -9.96
N LEU A 224 -12.22 6.42 -10.45
CA LEU A 224 -12.00 7.64 -9.66
C LEU A 224 -13.02 7.79 -8.53
N GLU A 225 -14.26 7.37 -8.75
CA GLU A 225 -15.32 7.35 -7.75
C GLU A 225 -14.97 6.43 -6.58
N ASP A 226 -14.37 5.26 -6.84
CA ASP A 226 -13.91 4.34 -5.78
C ASP A 226 -12.83 5.00 -4.93
N ARG A 227 -11.91 5.72 -5.56
CA ARG A 227 -10.85 6.45 -4.84
C ARG A 227 -11.43 7.59 -3.99
N CYS A 228 -12.35 8.38 -4.54
CA CYS A 228 -13.07 9.42 -3.80
C CYS A 228 -13.81 8.81 -2.59
N PHE A 229 -14.49 7.69 -2.80
CA PHE A 229 -15.14 6.92 -1.74
C PHE A 229 -14.16 6.51 -0.65
N ASN A 230 -13.00 5.97 -1.00
CA ASN A 230 -11.97 5.55 -0.05
C ASN A 230 -11.46 6.71 0.80
N TYR A 231 -11.26 7.90 0.21
CA TYR A 231 -10.87 9.07 0.98
C TYR A 231 -11.95 9.49 1.98
N PHE A 232 -13.24 9.45 1.62
CA PHE A 232 -14.31 9.72 2.59
C PHE A 232 -14.33 8.69 3.71
N ILE A 233 -14.25 7.40 3.42
CA ILE A 233 -14.15 6.34 4.42
C ILE A 233 -12.96 6.56 5.35
N ALA A 234 -11.80 6.91 4.80
CA ALA A 234 -10.59 7.22 5.56
C ALA A 234 -10.82 8.36 6.55
N ARG A 235 -11.41 9.48 6.07
CA ARG A 235 -11.72 10.64 6.91
C ARG A 235 -12.74 10.30 8.01
N PHE A 236 -13.76 9.50 7.70
CA PHE A 236 -14.75 9.08 8.70
C PHE A 236 -14.13 8.22 9.81
N GLU A 237 -13.35 7.17 9.44
CA GLU A 237 -12.71 6.33 10.44
C GLU A 237 -11.68 7.08 11.28
N LEU A 238 -10.95 8.00 10.68
CA LEU A 238 -9.96 8.81 11.37
C LEU A 238 -10.55 10.04 12.08
N GLU A 239 -11.88 10.26 12.00
CA GLU A 239 -12.58 11.42 12.60
C GLU A 239 -11.94 12.75 12.15
N GLN A 240 -11.59 12.84 10.87
CA GLN A 240 -10.97 14.02 10.27
C GLN A 240 -11.98 14.79 9.42
N ASP A 241 -11.69 16.09 9.19
CA ASP A 241 -12.44 16.88 8.23
C ASP A 241 -12.29 16.29 6.83
N TYR A 242 -13.39 16.27 6.09
CA TYR A 242 -13.49 15.75 4.73
C TYR A 242 -13.80 16.81 3.67
N SER A 243 -13.84 18.07 4.07
CA SER A 243 -14.15 19.18 3.15
C SER A 243 -13.13 19.32 2.03
N ASP A 244 -11.87 19.03 2.31
CA ASP A 244 -10.77 19.02 1.35
C ASP A 244 -10.97 17.93 0.28
N VAL A 245 -11.49 16.76 0.64
CA VAL A 245 -11.83 15.67 -0.30
C VAL A 245 -12.94 16.14 -1.24
N ALA A 246 -14.04 16.66 -0.66
CA ALA A 246 -15.18 17.14 -1.44
C ALA A 246 -14.76 18.23 -2.43
N LYS A 247 -14.02 19.22 -1.97
CA LYS A 247 -13.50 20.32 -2.78
C LYS A 247 -12.61 19.80 -3.91
N HIS A 248 -11.59 19.00 -3.56
CA HIS A 248 -10.59 18.53 -4.52
C HIS A 248 -11.23 17.75 -5.68
N PHE A 249 -12.09 16.78 -5.38
CA PHE A 249 -12.69 15.96 -6.42
C PHE A 249 -13.74 16.72 -7.24
N SER A 250 -14.48 17.65 -6.64
CA SER A 250 -15.49 18.45 -7.35
C SER A 250 -14.91 19.56 -8.23
N GLU A 251 -13.75 20.08 -7.89
CA GLU A 251 -13.01 21.07 -8.70
C GLU A 251 -12.11 20.38 -9.74
N GLY A 252 -11.90 19.07 -9.62
CA GLY A 252 -11.05 18.26 -10.50
C GLY A 252 -11.82 17.49 -11.57
N ASN A 253 -11.72 16.17 -11.51
CA ASN A 253 -12.21 15.26 -12.56
C ASN A 253 -13.65 14.73 -12.34
N LEU A 254 -14.27 14.99 -11.20
CA LEU A 254 -15.67 14.68 -10.92
C LEU A 254 -16.48 15.97 -10.80
N ASN A 255 -17.76 15.93 -11.15
CA ASN A 255 -18.65 17.06 -10.87
C ASN A 255 -19.25 16.95 -9.46
N LYS A 256 -19.80 18.07 -8.94
CA LYS A 256 -20.38 18.15 -7.60
C LYS A 256 -21.47 17.09 -7.36
N LYS A 257 -22.31 16.80 -8.36
CA LYS A 257 -23.39 15.79 -8.26
C LYS A 257 -22.83 14.39 -8.02
N ILE A 258 -21.77 14.03 -8.74
CA ILE A 258 -21.09 12.73 -8.56
C ILE A 258 -20.42 12.67 -7.17
N VAL A 259 -19.68 13.72 -6.79
CA VAL A 259 -19.03 13.73 -5.46
C VAL A 259 -20.04 13.66 -4.33
N GLN A 260 -21.19 14.37 -4.45
CA GLN A 260 -22.29 14.23 -3.48
C GLN A 260 -22.86 12.82 -3.40
N ALA A 261 -23.06 12.16 -4.54
CA ALA A 261 -23.53 10.78 -4.57
C ALA A 261 -22.54 9.83 -3.90
N VAL A 262 -21.24 9.95 -4.23
CA VAL A 262 -20.15 9.16 -3.63
C VAL A 262 -20.08 9.40 -2.11
N PHE A 263 -20.21 10.66 -1.66
CA PHE A 263 -20.25 10.98 -0.23
C PHE A 263 -21.44 10.27 0.46
N ASN A 264 -22.63 10.35 -0.11
CA ASN A 264 -23.83 9.72 0.46
C ASN A 264 -23.64 8.20 0.59
N ASP A 265 -23.06 7.56 -0.44
CA ASP A 265 -22.78 6.13 -0.42
C ASP A 265 -21.74 5.78 0.64
N ALA A 266 -20.66 6.56 0.76
CA ALA A 266 -19.62 6.36 1.76
C ALA A 266 -20.17 6.56 3.18
N TYR A 267 -20.95 7.62 3.40
CA TYR A 267 -21.57 7.92 4.68
C TYR A 267 -22.51 6.79 5.12
N LYS A 268 -23.40 6.36 4.20
CA LYS A 268 -24.32 5.24 4.45
C LYS A 268 -23.59 3.93 4.70
N ALA A 269 -22.53 3.66 3.95
CA ALA A 269 -21.73 2.44 4.15
C ALA A 269 -21.05 2.43 5.52
N PHE A 270 -20.52 3.56 5.97
CA PHE A 270 -19.78 3.68 7.23
C PHE A 270 -20.71 3.78 8.44
N TYR A 271 -21.64 4.74 8.44
CA TYR A 271 -22.51 5.05 9.60
C TYR A 271 -23.82 4.23 9.63
N LYS A 272 -24.12 3.47 8.59
CA LYS A 272 -25.37 2.68 8.44
C LYS A 272 -26.65 3.52 8.47
N LYS A 273 -26.56 4.77 8.10
CA LYS A 273 -27.66 5.74 7.97
C LYS A 273 -27.39 6.72 6.84
N ASP A 274 -28.45 7.37 6.36
CA ASP A 274 -28.28 8.45 5.37
C ASP A 274 -27.67 9.71 6.05
N PRO A 275 -26.92 10.54 5.31
CA PRO A 275 -26.33 11.77 5.88
C PRO A 275 -27.44 12.78 6.23
N ASP A 276 -27.29 13.43 7.38
CA ASP A 276 -28.23 14.44 7.86
C ASP A 276 -28.13 15.75 7.05
N LYS A 277 -27.00 15.95 6.35
CA LYS A 277 -26.73 17.15 5.53
C LYS A 277 -26.02 16.79 4.25
N LEU A 278 -26.29 17.56 3.18
CA LEU A 278 -25.52 17.55 1.96
C LEU A 278 -24.16 18.24 2.19
N ILE A 279 -23.13 17.83 1.45
CA ILE A 279 -21.82 18.52 1.46
C ILE A 279 -21.78 19.70 0.49
N PHE A 280 -22.72 19.77 -0.45
CA PHE A 280 -22.94 20.90 -1.34
C PHE A 280 -24.36 21.46 -1.16
N THR A 281 -24.54 22.76 -1.32
CA THR A 281 -25.87 23.37 -1.30
C THR A 281 -26.72 22.94 -2.49
N ALA A 282 -28.04 23.11 -2.39
CA ALA A 282 -28.93 22.81 -3.51
C ALA A 282 -28.63 23.67 -4.76
N GLU A 283 -28.20 24.91 -4.56
CA GLU A 283 -27.76 25.81 -5.64
C GLU A 283 -26.50 25.31 -6.35
N GLU A 284 -25.56 24.74 -5.60
CA GLU A 284 -24.31 24.18 -6.15
C GLU A 284 -24.51 22.87 -6.90
N LEU A 285 -25.63 22.18 -6.66
CA LEU A 285 -25.96 20.91 -7.29
C LEU A 285 -26.83 21.08 -8.56
N ASN A 286 -27.43 22.24 -8.77
CA ASN A 286 -28.22 22.56 -9.97
C ASN A 286 -27.34 23.04 -11.10
#